data_9ee07f3fc4f4ca8ef95dd376861d8d61
#
_entry.id   9ee07f3fc4f4ca8ef95dd376861d8d61
#
_cell.length_a   1.000
_cell.length_b   1.000
_cell.length_c   1.000
_cell.angle_alpha   90.00
_cell.angle_beta   90.00
_cell.angle_gamma   90.00
#
_symmetry.space_group_name_H-M   'P 1'
#
loop_
_entity.id
_entity.type
_entity.pdbx_description
1 polymer ?
#
loop_
_entity_poly.entity_id
_entity_poly.type
_entity_poly.pdbx_seq_one_letter_code
_entity_poly.pdbx_strand_id
1 'polypeptide(L)'
;MNRREFDKLLARDKHCLHCGRVDDTLIPQHRANRGFGGAGRKSTLNNASNLIVFCAEANELIESDAGWADRARFFGWKLSRWADPSTTPVYDLPNMIYCILGDDYSRVELHNFGKGYLTNENRESF
;
A
#
# COMPACT_ATOMS: atom_id res chain seq x y z
N MET A 1 -10.63 10.18 -6.31
CA MET A 1 -9.41 10.35 -7.14
C MET A 1 -9.79 10.35 -8.60
N ASN A 2 -9.26 11.26 -9.38
CA ASN A 2 -9.55 11.33 -10.80
C ASN A 2 -8.57 10.46 -11.61
N ARG A 3 -8.84 10.29 -12.91
CA ARG A 3 -8.01 9.44 -13.77
C ARG A 3 -6.56 9.92 -13.85
N ARG A 4 -6.35 11.22 -13.89
CA ARG A 4 -5.01 11.79 -13.96
C ARG A 4 -4.16 11.43 -12.75
N GLU A 5 -4.78 11.50 -11.57
CA GLU A 5 -4.09 11.14 -10.33
C GLU A 5 -3.83 9.64 -10.27
N PHE A 6 -4.77 8.84 -10.72
CA PHE A 6 -4.58 7.38 -10.77
C PHE A 6 -3.47 7.00 -11.74
N ASP A 7 -3.37 7.69 -12.86
CA ASP A 7 -2.27 7.44 -13.81
C ASP A 7 -0.91 7.72 -13.17
N LYS A 8 -0.81 8.71 -12.27
CA LYS A 8 0.42 8.97 -11.53
C LYS A 8 0.74 7.83 -10.55
N LEU A 9 -0.28 7.26 -9.91
CA LEU A 9 -0.08 6.09 -9.05
C LEU A 9 0.41 4.88 -9.87
N LEU A 10 -0.19 4.65 -11.03
CA LEU A 10 0.21 3.56 -11.90
C LEU A 10 1.66 3.74 -12.39
N ALA A 11 2.07 4.97 -12.68
CA ALA A 11 3.44 5.27 -13.08
C ALA A 11 4.43 5.01 -11.95
N ARG A 12 4.02 5.25 -10.69
CA ARG A 12 4.85 5.02 -9.52
C ARG A 12 4.96 3.53 -9.17
N ASP A 13 3.81 2.86 -9.04
CA ASP A 13 3.73 1.49 -8.53
C ASP A 13 3.85 0.43 -9.63
N LYS A 14 3.39 0.76 -10.84
CA LYS A 14 3.50 -0.06 -12.08
C LYS A 14 2.63 -1.32 -12.10
N HIS A 15 2.26 -1.87 -10.96
CA HIS A 15 1.50 -3.11 -10.86
C HIS A 15 0.83 -3.19 -9.50
N CYS A 16 -0.04 -4.18 -9.32
CA CYS A 16 -0.59 -4.49 -8.00
C CYS A 16 0.56 -4.84 -7.05
N LEU A 17 0.64 -4.18 -5.89
CA LEU A 17 1.73 -4.41 -4.94
C LEU A 17 1.64 -5.78 -4.27
N HIS A 18 0.52 -6.48 -4.38
CA HIS A 18 0.38 -7.83 -3.86
C HIS A 18 0.78 -8.89 -4.90
N CYS A 19 0.13 -8.91 -6.05
CA CYS A 19 0.27 -10.02 -7.01
C CYS A 19 1.01 -9.66 -8.30
N GLY A 20 1.36 -8.39 -8.50
CA GLY A 20 2.07 -7.96 -9.70
C GLY A 20 1.20 -7.81 -10.94
N ARG A 21 -0.11 -8.03 -10.83
CA ARG A 21 -1.05 -7.93 -11.95
C ARG A 21 -1.02 -6.54 -12.57
N VAL A 22 -1.10 -6.49 -13.90
CA VAL A 22 -1.20 -5.25 -14.67
C VAL A 22 -2.37 -5.42 -15.62
N ASP A 23 -3.56 -5.01 -15.20
CA ASP A 23 -4.77 -5.14 -16.00
C ASP A 23 -5.80 -4.09 -15.58
N ASP A 24 -7.02 -4.20 -16.10
CA ASP A 24 -8.08 -3.24 -15.83
C ASP A 24 -8.78 -3.43 -14.47
N THR A 25 -8.34 -4.41 -13.66
CA THR A 25 -8.85 -4.58 -12.30
C THR A 25 -8.10 -3.75 -11.28
N LEU A 26 -7.05 -3.05 -11.67
CA LEU A 26 -6.25 -2.23 -10.76
C LEU A 26 -7.03 -1.02 -10.28
N ILE A 27 -6.98 -0.80 -8.97
CA ILE A 27 -7.67 0.31 -8.31
C ILE A 27 -6.73 0.98 -7.31
N PRO A 28 -6.99 2.25 -6.95
CA PRO A 28 -6.29 2.86 -5.83
C PRO A 28 -6.86 2.33 -4.52
N GLN A 29 -5.99 1.77 -3.68
CA GLN A 29 -6.37 1.29 -2.35
C GLN A 29 -5.90 2.28 -1.30
N HIS A 30 -6.76 2.64 -0.38
CA HIS A 30 -6.39 3.44 0.79
C HIS A 30 -5.67 2.55 1.80
N ARG A 31 -4.49 2.98 2.24
CA ARG A 31 -3.74 2.27 3.29
C ARG A 31 -4.39 2.51 4.64
N ALA A 32 -4.74 3.75 4.95
CA ALA A 32 -5.51 4.12 6.13
C ALA A 32 -6.90 4.55 5.69
N ASN A 33 -7.93 4.07 6.37
CA ASN A 33 -9.31 4.38 6.03
C ASN A 33 -9.80 5.68 6.65
N ARG A 34 -9.01 6.29 7.55
CA ARG A 34 -9.33 7.55 8.18
C ARG A 34 -8.17 8.51 8.05
N GLY A 35 -8.47 9.79 7.92
CA GLY A 35 -7.45 10.81 7.83
C GLY A 35 -6.52 10.80 9.03
N PHE A 36 -5.23 10.94 8.76
CA PHE A 36 -4.20 11.01 9.79
C PHE A 36 -4.42 12.24 10.68
N GLY A 37 -4.34 12.01 11.99
CA GLY A 37 -4.38 13.11 12.96
C GLY A 37 -5.76 13.56 13.40
N GLY A 38 -6.85 12.87 13.04
CA GLY A 38 -8.18 13.09 13.58
C GLY A 38 -9.12 13.91 12.71
N ALA A 39 -10.08 14.60 13.33
CA ALA A 39 -11.16 15.29 12.62
C ALA A 39 -10.66 16.30 11.58
N GLY A 40 -11.38 16.42 10.48
CA GLY A 40 -11.02 17.35 9.41
C GLY A 40 -9.93 16.85 8.48
N ARG A 41 -9.58 15.59 8.57
CA ARG A 41 -8.48 15.00 7.79
C ARG A 41 -8.92 14.28 6.52
N LYS A 42 -10.09 14.57 6.01
CA LYS A 42 -10.55 13.98 4.74
C LYS A 42 -9.56 14.21 3.62
N SER A 43 -8.93 15.37 3.59
CA SER A 43 -7.94 15.70 2.57
C SER A 43 -6.72 14.78 2.60
N THR A 44 -6.38 14.19 3.76
CA THR A 44 -5.21 13.31 3.87
C THR A 44 -5.49 11.90 3.40
N LEU A 45 -6.77 11.48 3.33
CA LEU A 45 -7.11 10.14 2.84
C LEU A 45 -6.65 9.93 1.41
N ASN A 46 -6.70 10.95 0.59
CA ASN A 46 -6.34 10.86 -0.82
C ASN A 46 -4.92 11.35 -1.11
N ASN A 47 -4.11 11.55 -0.07
CA ASN A 47 -2.70 11.86 -0.28
C ASN A 47 -2.01 10.69 -0.99
N ALA A 48 -1.06 10.99 -1.87
CA ALA A 48 -0.37 9.98 -2.65
C ALA A 48 0.30 8.92 -1.79
N SER A 49 0.84 9.28 -0.63
CA SER A 49 1.47 8.32 0.29
C SER A 49 0.47 7.32 0.89
N ASN A 50 -0.82 7.68 0.93
CA ASN A 50 -1.88 6.82 1.49
C ASN A 50 -2.56 5.95 0.45
N LEU A 51 -2.16 6.06 -0.81
CA LEU A 51 -2.78 5.32 -1.91
C LEU A 51 -1.74 4.41 -2.55
N ILE A 52 -2.13 3.16 -2.77
CA ILE A 52 -1.29 2.18 -3.47
C ILE A 52 -2.13 1.50 -4.54
N VAL A 53 -1.46 0.97 -5.55
CA VAL A 53 -2.13 0.23 -6.61
C VAL A 53 -2.33 -1.21 -6.16
N PHE A 54 -3.58 -1.65 -6.15
CA PHE A 54 -3.97 -3.03 -5.83
C PHE A 54 -4.97 -3.52 -6.86
N CYS A 55 -5.05 -4.84 -7.05
CA CYS A 55 -6.16 -5.38 -7.82
C CYS A 55 -7.43 -5.41 -6.97
N ALA A 56 -8.59 -5.32 -7.61
CA ALA A 56 -9.87 -5.26 -6.91
C ALA A 56 -10.10 -6.49 -6.02
N GLU A 57 -9.66 -7.66 -6.48
CA GLU A 57 -9.79 -8.90 -5.71
C GLU A 57 -9.03 -8.85 -4.39
N ALA A 58 -7.75 -8.45 -4.43
CA ALA A 58 -6.94 -8.36 -3.22
C ALA A 58 -7.45 -7.26 -2.28
N ASN A 59 -7.92 -6.15 -2.84
CA ASN A 59 -8.52 -5.08 -2.04
C ASN A 59 -9.74 -5.59 -1.26
N GLU A 60 -10.60 -6.34 -1.93
CA GLU A 60 -11.79 -6.92 -1.29
C GLU A 60 -11.42 -7.91 -0.19
N LEU A 61 -10.43 -8.76 -0.43
CA LEU A 61 -9.98 -9.74 0.57
C LEU A 61 -9.41 -9.06 1.83
N ILE A 62 -8.66 -7.99 1.67
CA ILE A 62 -8.13 -7.23 2.81
C ILE A 62 -9.27 -6.66 3.66
N GLU A 63 -10.36 -6.24 3.04
CA GLU A 63 -11.50 -5.67 3.76
C GLU A 63 -12.41 -6.71 4.38
N SER A 64 -12.45 -7.93 3.85
CA SER A 64 -13.43 -8.95 4.24
C SER A 64 -12.84 -10.13 5.01
N ASP A 65 -11.54 -10.36 4.97
CA ASP A 65 -10.91 -11.52 5.60
C ASP A 65 -9.88 -11.09 6.64
N ALA A 66 -10.04 -11.59 7.88
CA ALA A 66 -9.17 -11.20 8.99
C ALA A 66 -7.71 -11.59 8.77
N GLY A 67 -7.46 -12.76 8.19
CA GLY A 67 -6.10 -13.21 7.90
C GLY A 67 -5.42 -12.33 6.86
N TRP A 68 -6.15 -11.93 5.82
CA TRP A 68 -5.64 -10.99 4.83
C TRP A 68 -5.38 -9.62 5.44
N ALA A 69 -6.28 -9.14 6.31
CA ALA A 69 -6.10 -7.86 6.99
C ALA A 69 -4.85 -7.86 7.85
N ASP A 70 -4.57 -8.94 8.57
CA ASP A 70 -3.38 -9.06 9.41
C ASP A 70 -2.11 -9.02 8.57
N ARG A 71 -2.08 -9.72 7.46
CA ARG A 71 -0.93 -9.69 6.55
C ARG A 71 -0.77 -8.32 5.92
N ALA A 72 -1.87 -7.67 5.57
CA ALA A 72 -1.83 -6.32 5.02
C ALA A 72 -1.22 -5.33 6.01
N ARG A 73 -1.52 -5.46 7.30
CA ARG A 73 -0.90 -4.62 8.32
C ARG A 73 0.59 -4.89 8.42
N PHE A 74 0.99 -6.15 8.35
CA PHE A 74 2.40 -6.53 8.39
C PHE A 74 3.19 -5.90 7.24
N PHE A 75 2.60 -5.85 6.06
CA PHE A 75 3.26 -5.33 4.86
C PHE A 75 3.04 -3.84 4.62
N GLY A 76 2.31 -3.15 5.51
CA GLY A 76 2.06 -1.72 5.34
C GLY A 76 0.99 -1.39 4.31
N TRP A 77 0.27 -2.37 3.81
CA TRP A 77 -0.84 -2.16 2.87
C TRP A 77 -2.10 -1.66 3.57
N LYS A 78 -2.20 -1.92 4.87
CA LYS A 78 -3.28 -1.45 5.72
C LYS A 78 -2.66 -0.83 6.96
N LEU A 79 -3.03 0.41 7.27
CA LEU A 79 -2.45 1.16 8.38
C LEU A 79 -3.53 1.53 9.39
N SER A 80 -3.12 1.67 10.65
CA SER A 80 -3.98 2.27 11.66
C SER A 80 -4.13 3.76 11.37
N ARG A 81 -5.18 4.36 11.92
CA ARG A 81 -5.41 5.80 11.76
C ARG A 81 -4.33 6.67 12.41
N TRP A 82 -3.50 6.08 13.26
CA TRP A 82 -2.42 6.79 13.95
C TRP A 82 -1.10 6.76 13.19
N ALA A 83 -1.01 5.90 12.18
CA ALA A 83 0.21 5.80 11.37
C ALA A 83 0.23 6.88 10.31
N ASP A 84 1.41 7.46 10.09
CA ASP A 84 1.63 8.42 9.01
C ASP A 84 2.05 7.66 7.76
N PRO A 85 1.21 7.64 6.70
CA PRO A 85 1.55 6.91 5.49
C PRO A 85 2.87 7.36 4.84
N SER A 86 3.21 8.64 4.97
CA SER A 86 4.42 9.18 4.33
C SER A 86 5.72 8.74 5.00
N THR A 87 5.64 8.20 6.21
CA THR A 87 6.82 7.72 6.96
C THR A 87 6.77 6.23 7.26
N THR A 88 5.68 5.55 6.92
CA THR A 88 5.51 4.12 7.20
C THR A 88 5.81 3.30 5.95
N PRO A 89 6.79 2.38 6.02
CA PRO A 89 7.14 1.56 4.85
C PRO A 89 5.97 0.73 4.35
N VAL A 90 5.95 0.51 3.04
CA VAL A 90 4.99 -0.38 2.38
C VAL A 90 5.77 -1.38 1.52
N TYR A 91 5.30 -2.62 1.51
CA TYR A 91 5.98 -3.70 0.79
C TYR A 91 5.46 -3.86 -0.63
N ASP A 92 6.38 -3.89 -1.58
CA ASP A 92 6.10 -4.27 -2.95
C ASP A 92 6.45 -5.75 -3.06
N LEU A 93 5.47 -6.61 -2.90
CA LEU A 93 5.70 -8.05 -2.80
C LEU A 93 6.30 -8.64 -4.08
N PRO A 94 5.83 -8.30 -5.30
CA PRO A 94 6.45 -8.82 -6.51
C PRO A 94 7.93 -8.50 -6.64
N ASN A 95 8.35 -7.32 -6.19
CA ASN A 95 9.75 -6.89 -6.23
C ASN A 95 10.51 -7.20 -4.94
N MET A 96 9.82 -7.69 -3.92
CA MET A 96 10.40 -8.07 -2.64
C MET A 96 11.19 -6.92 -1.99
N ILE A 97 10.61 -5.74 -1.98
CA ILE A 97 11.26 -4.55 -1.42
C ILE A 97 10.26 -3.65 -0.69
N TYR A 98 10.69 -3.11 0.46
CA TYR A 98 9.94 -2.06 1.14
C TYR A 98 10.28 -0.70 0.53
N CYS A 99 9.31 0.20 0.53
CA CYS A 99 9.55 1.56 0.08
C CYS A 99 8.77 2.57 0.93
N ILE A 100 9.22 3.82 0.89
CA ILE A 100 8.54 4.97 1.47
C ILE A 100 7.92 5.77 0.32
N LEU A 101 6.66 6.14 0.48
CA LEU A 101 5.90 6.86 -0.53
C LEU A 101 5.70 8.31 -0.08
N GLY A 102 6.07 9.25 -0.93
CA GLY A 102 5.85 10.67 -0.66
C GLY A 102 4.51 11.15 -1.20
N ASP A 103 4.05 12.30 -0.70
CA ASP A 103 2.80 12.90 -1.18
C ASP A 103 2.97 13.57 -2.55
N ASP A 104 4.20 13.67 -3.02
CA ASP A 104 4.56 14.15 -4.35
C ASP A 104 4.64 13.01 -5.40
N TYR A 105 4.09 11.84 -5.09
CA TYR A 105 4.17 10.63 -5.91
C TYR A 105 5.59 10.06 -6.01
N SER A 106 6.47 10.43 -5.09
CA SER A 106 7.81 9.84 -5.03
C SER A 106 7.77 8.46 -4.38
N ARG A 107 8.79 7.66 -4.68
CA ARG A 107 8.98 6.35 -4.09
C ARG A 107 10.46 6.16 -3.80
N VAL A 108 10.80 5.88 -2.56
CA VAL A 108 12.17 5.60 -2.13
C VAL A 108 12.27 4.15 -1.68
N GLU A 109 13.08 3.37 -2.35
CA GLU A 109 13.26 1.95 -2.01
C GLU A 109 14.25 1.79 -0.86
N LEU A 110 13.90 0.89 0.08
CA LEU A 110 14.67 0.67 1.30
C LEU A 110 15.38 -0.69 1.20
N HIS A 111 16.57 -0.70 0.62
CA HIS A 111 17.22 -1.95 0.24
C HIS A 111 17.60 -2.89 1.39
N ASN A 112 17.79 -2.37 2.58
CA ASN A 112 18.16 -3.19 3.74
C ASN A 112 17.06 -3.33 4.78
N PHE A 113 15.93 -2.67 4.59
CA PHE A 113 14.83 -2.70 5.54
C PHE A 113 14.10 -4.04 5.48
N GLY A 114 13.81 -4.60 6.64
CA GLY A 114 12.99 -5.79 6.73
C GLY A 114 13.70 -7.11 6.45
N LYS A 115 15.01 -7.11 6.25
CA LYS A 115 15.73 -8.34 5.92
C LYS A 115 15.52 -9.45 6.93
N GLY A 116 15.42 -9.14 8.21
CA GLY A 116 15.17 -10.12 9.24
C GLY A 116 13.71 -10.54 9.40
N TYR A 117 12.80 -9.85 8.76
CA TYR A 117 11.36 -10.11 8.86
C TYR A 117 10.82 -10.96 7.72
N LEU A 118 11.43 -10.89 6.54
CA LEU A 118 10.95 -11.58 5.34
C LEU A 118 11.66 -12.90 5.17
N THR A 119 11.39 -13.81 6.10
CA THR A 119 11.85 -15.20 5.99
C THR A 119 10.99 -15.92 4.95
N ASN A 120 11.43 -17.10 4.54
CA ASN A 120 10.64 -17.94 3.64
C ASN A 120 9.25 -18.20 4.20
N GLU A 121 9.17 -18.42 5.50
CA GLU A 121 7.91 -18.66 6.20
C GLU A 121 6.94 -17.48 6.04
N ASN A 122 7.41 -16.26 6.24
CA ASN A 122 6.57 -15.08 6.08
C ASN A 122 6.11 -14.90 4.64
N ARG A 123 6.98 -15.18 3.68
CA ARG A 123 6.62 -15.08 2.27
C ARG A 123 5.60 -16.13 1.86
N GLU A 124 5.73 -17.34 2.37
CA GLU A 124 4.83 -18.44 2.06
C GLU A 124 3.44 -18.25 2.65
N SER A 125 3.28 -17.37 3.64
CA SER A 125 1.98 -17.08 4.22
C SER A 125 1.07 -16.29 3.29
N PHE A 126 1.56 -15.85 2.17
CA PHE A 126 0.81 -15.26 1.09
C PHE A 126 0.93 -16.11 -0.15
#